data_3b8740b6e457ac16809deae978b260ad
#
_entry.id   3b8740b6e457ac16809deae978b260ad
#
_cell.length_a   1.000
_cell.length_b   1.000
_cell.length_c   1.000
_cell.angle_alpha   90.00
_cell.angle_beta   90.00
_cell.angle_gamma   90.00
#
_symmetry.space_group_name_H-M   'P 1'
#
loop_
_entity.id
_entity.type
_entity.pdbx_description
1 polymer ?
#
loop_
_entity_poly.entity_id
_entity_poly.type
_entity_poly.pdbx_seq_one_letter_code
_entity_poly.pdbx_strand_id
1 'polypeptide(L)'
;KYSNDRAKEFMIRTDILKTEDGCQVRKVPVSQEAKAHVTAMKHWEEVLGTQYAAACVKVNRCELKEDAAYFEFLSGHTLEERLEDLRAQKEYGKLAEALQEYKKLLLECLQRELQPFAVSPKFVEMFGTADFKKAYLGAPVNNLDWIFGNLMETEDGTQIIDYEWTFDVQVPVEYLIWRAVSLYLHSRSELKQMGYLAQLGISTEEEKIFEEMEHHFQLWLLGGTVTIGAQYLHTAGRTWKLEQLLKNVKKDQIQVYTDCGQGFSENNSFWIETE
;
A
#
# COMPACT_ATOMS: atom_id res chain seq x y z
N LYS A 1 11.55 -7.48 -7.39
CA LYS A 1 11.18 -7.35 -5.97
C LYS A 1 10.52 -8.64 -5.51
N TYR A 2 10.90 -9.13 -4.34
CA TYR A 2 10.28 -10.31 -3.69
C TYR A 2 9.49 -9.84 -2.47
N SER A 3 8.33 -10.44 -2.25
CA SER A 3 7.53 -10.23 -1.04
C SER A 3 7.61 -11.45 -0.13
N ASN A 4 8.75 -11.62 0.57
CA ASN A 4 9.02 -12.78 1.41
C ASN A 4 8.33 -12.73 2.79
N ASP A 5 7.81 -11.57 3.17
CA ASP A 5 7.21 -11.35 4.48
C ASP A 5 5.68 -11.49 4.47
N ARG A 6 5.13 -12.15 3.44
CA ARG A 6 3.69 -12.40 3.27
C ARG A 6 3.36 -13.86 3.52
N ALA A 7 2.12 -14.16 3.86
CA ALA A 7 1.62 -15.52 3.86
C ALA A 7 1.82 -16.17 2.48
N LYS A 8 1.97 -17.50 2.45
CA LYS A 8 2.34 -18.23 1.24
C LYS A 8 1.41 -17.97 0.05
N GLU A 9 0.12 -17.80 0.32
CA GLU A 9 -0.90 -17.47 -0.67
C GLU A 9 -0.73 -16.08 -1.32
N PHE A 10 0.10 -15.21 -0.73
CA PHE A 10 0.35 -13.86 -1.22
C PHE A 10 1.80 -13.62 -1.64
N MET A 11 2.63 -14.67 -1.63
CA MET A 11 4.02 -14.55 -2.03
C MET A 11 4.16 -14.41 -3.54
N ILE A 12 4.50 -13.23 -4.02
CA ILE A 12 4.74 -12.94 -5.43
C ILE A 12 6.12 -12.35 -5.67
N ARG A 13 6.60 -12.51 -6.90
CA ARG A 13 7.75 -11.78 -7.42
C ARG A 13 7.28 -10.83 -8.52
N THR A 14 7.64 -9.56 -8.41
CA THR A 14 7.40 -8.55 -9.43
C THR A 14 8.68 -8.26 -10.18
N ASP A 15 8.66 -8.44 -11.50
CA ASP A 15 9.77 -8.18 -12.41
C ASP A 15 9.37 -7.05 -13.38
N ILE A 16 10.31 -6.18 -13.73
CA ILE A 16 10.20 -5.27 -14.88
C ILE A 16 11.02 -5.87 -16.00
N LEU A 17 10.36 -6.20 -17.09
CA LEU A 17 10.97 -6.83 -18.26
C LEU A 17 11.15 -5.76 -19.34
N LYS A 18 12.35 -5.71 -19.93
CA LYS A 18 12.60 -4.96 -21.16
C LYS A 18 12.19 -5.83 -22.35
N THR A 19 11.34 -5.27 -23.21
CA THR A 19 10.88 -5.89 -24.47
C THR A 19 11.35 -5.03 -25.65
N GLU A 20 11.13 -5.51 -26.87
CA GLU A 20 11.42 -4.73 -28.09
C GLU A 20 10.55 -3.46 -28.16
N ASP A 21 9.32 -3.54 -27.65
CA ASP A 21 8.32 -2.47 -27.68
C ASP A 21 8.34 -1.58 -26.41
N GLY A 22 9.29 -1.79 -25.46
CA GLY A 22 9.38 -1.00 -24.23
C GLY A 22 9.57 -1.83 -22.97
N CYS A 23 8.84 -1.50 -21.91
CA CYS A 23 8.87 -2.22 -20.65
C CYS A 23 7.52 -2.85 -20.33
N GLN A 24 7.55 -3.97 -19.61
CA GLN A 24 6.37 -4.68 -19.14
C GLN A 24 6.57 -5.11 -17.68
N VAL A 25 5.53 -5.03 -16.85
CA VAL A 25 5.56 -5.54 -15.48
C VAL A 25 5.02 -6.97 -15.48
N ARG A 26 5.74 -7.87 -14.80
CA ARG A 26 5.31 -9.27 -14.63
C ARG A 26 5.23 -9.61 -13.15
N LYS A 27 4.11 -10.17 -12.71
CA LYS A 27 3.91 -10.73 -11.37
C LYS A 27 3.83 -12.26 -11.46
N VAL A 28 4.68 -12.94 -10.70
CA VAL A 28 4.83 -14.39 -10.73
C VAL A 28 4.60 -14.95 -9.32
N PRO A 29 3.81 -16.02 -9.15
CA PRO A 29 3.65 -16.67 -7.85
C PRO A 29 4.99 -17.30 -7.43
N VAL A 30 5.37 -17.12 -6.18
CA VAL A 30 6.60 -17.71 -5.59
C VAL A 30 6.31 -19.05 -4.95
N SER A 31 5.05 -19.29 -4.57
CA SER A 31 4.55 -20.53 -4.00
C SER A 31 3.44 -21.12 -4.87
N GLN A 32 3.11 -22.39 -4.66
CA GLN A 32 1.95 -23.02 -5.32
C GLN A 32 0.64 -22.38 -4.85
N GLU A 33 0.57 -22.02 -3.56
CA GLU A 33 -0.58 -21.39 -2.93
C GLU A 33 -0.85 -19.99 -3.51
N ALA A 34 0.18 -19.26 -3.94
CA ALA A 34 0.06 -17.92 -4.51
C ALA A 34 -0.47 -17.89 -5.97
N LYS A 35 -0.60 -19.05 -6.64
CA LYS A 35 -1.12 -19.10 -8.00
C LYS A 35 -2.53 -18.54 -8.11
N ALA A 36 -3.40 -18.88 -7.16
CA ALA A 36 -4.76 -18.36 -7.15
C ALA A 36 -4.80 -16.82 -7.01
N HIS A 37 -3.93 -16.26 -6.18
CA HIS A 37 -3.80 -14.81 -6.00
C HIS A 37 -3.37 -14.10 -7.30
N VAL A 38 -2.35 -14.63 -7.99
CA VAL A 38 -1.88 -14.08 -9.27
C VAL A 38 -2.95 -14.19 -10.35
N THR A 39 -3.62 -15.35 -10.45
CA THR A 39 -4.69 -15.58 -11.43
C THR A 39 -5.89 -14.67 -11.20
N ALA A 40 -6.22 -14.38 -9.93
CA ALA A 40 -7.33 -13.50 -9.57
C ALA A 40 -7.14 -12.06 -10.06
N MET A 41 -5.91 -11.62 -10.34
CA MET A 41 -5.65 -10.25 -10.83
C MET A 41 -6.38 -9.97 -12.15
N LYS A 42 -6.53 -10.97 -13.03
CA LYS A 42 -7.31 -10.80 -14.27
C LYS A 42 -8.79 -10.58 -13.99
N HIS A 43 -9.35 -11.32 -13.05
CA HIS A 43 -10.73 -11.13 -12.60
C HIS A 43 -10.92 -9.74 -11.98
N TRP A 44 -9.99 -9.29 -11.15
CA TRP A 44 -10.07 -7.97 -10.52
C TRP A 44 -9.95 -6.82 -11.52
N GLU A 45 -9.13 -6.96 -12.57
CA GLU A 45 -9.12 -5.99 -13.68
C GLU A 45 -10.51 -5.79 -14.27
N GLU A 46 -11.23 -6.87 -14.56
CA GLU A 46 -12.55 -6.82 -15.18
C GLU A 46 -13.62 -6.22 -14.23
N VAL A 47 -13.60 -6.65 -12.97
CA VAL A 47 -14.53 -6.12 -11.93
C VAL A 47 -14.28 -4.64 -11.69
N LEU A 48 -13.04 -4.26 -11.41
CA LEU A 48 -12.69 -2.86 -11.14
C LEU A 48 -12.87 -1.98 -12.38
N GLY A 49 -12.57 -2.50 -13.58
CA GLY A 49 -12.79 -1.79 -14.84
C GLY A 49 -14.26 -1.43 -15.05
N THR A 50 -15.17 -2.32 -14.66
CA THR A 50 -16.61 -2.04 -14.69
C THR A 50 -17.02 -1.05 -13.60
N GLN A 51 -16.51 -1.25 -12.39
CA GLN A 51 -16.84 -0.41 -11.22
C GLN A 51 -16.39 1.04 -11.41
N TYR A 52 -15.22 1.28 -12.00
CA TYR A 52 -14.62 2.60 -12.14
C TYR A 52 -14.95 3.30 -13.48
N ALA A 53 -15.62 2.62 -14.39
CA ALA A 53 -15.94 3.16 -15.71
C ALA A 53 -16.71 4.50 -15.66
N ALA A 54 -17.58 4.68 -14.66
CA ALA A 54 -18.38 5.90 -14.51
C ALA A 54 -17.54 7.14 -14.14
N ALA A 55 -16.41 6.95 -13.46
CA ALA A 55 -15.46 8.00 -13.08
C ALA A 55 -14.35 8.21 -14.11
N CYS A 56 -14.41 7.52 -15.26
CA CYS A 56 -13.38 7.55 -16.29
C CYS A 56 -11.99 7.15 -15.79
N VAL A 57 -11.92 6.34 -14.73
CA VAL A 57 -10.68 5.77 -14.22
C VAL A 57 -10.43 4.44 -14.90
N LYS A 58 -9.26 4.30 -15.50
CA LYS A 58 -8.83 3.07 -16.18
C LYS A 58 -8.13 2.14 -15.17
N VAL A 59 -8.25 0.84 -15.38
CA VAL A 59 -7.49 -0.18 -14.65
C VAL A 59 -6.43 -0.73 -15.60
N ASN A 60 -5.18 -0.83 -15.16
CA ASN A 60 -4.10 -1.33 -15.98
C ASN A 60 -4.40 -2.76 -16.42
N ARG A 61 -4.33 -2.98 -17.73
CA ARG A 61 -4.71 -4.25 -18.34
C ARG A 61 -3.84 -5.40 -17.85
N CYS A 62 -4.49 -6.48 -17.41
CA CYS A 62 -3.85 -7.72 -17.02
C CYS A 62 -3.97 -8.77 -18.10
N GLU A 63 -2.86 -9.36 -18.50
CA GLU A 63 -2.81 -10.52 -19.39
C GLU A 63 -2.22 -11.71 -18.64
N LEU A 64 -2.94 -12.83 -18.57
CA LEU A 64 -2.42 -14.06 -17.97
C LEU A 64 -1.69 -14.88 -19.03
N LYS A 65 -0.46 -15.27 -18.77
CA LYS A 65 0.32 -16.21 -19.57
C LYS A 65 0.92 -17.26 -18.63
N GLU A 66 0.59 -18.51 -18.84
CA GLU A 66 0.94 -19.59 -17.92
C GLU A 66 0.46 -19.29 -16.50
N ASP A 67 1.37 -19.23 -15.53
CA ASP A 67 1.07 -18.93 -14.12
C ASP A 67 1.42 -17.47 -13.75
N ALA A 68 1.65 -16.57 -14.70
CA ALA A 68 2.07 -15.20 -14.47
C ALA A 68 1.08 -14.16 -15.00
N ALA A 69 0.95 -13.05 -14.29
CA ALA A 69 0.19 -11.88 -14.73
C ALA A 69 1.15 -10.81 -15.29
N TYR A 70 0.80 -10.30 -16.44
CA TYR A 70 1.55 -9.28 -17.19
C TYR A 70 0.73 -8.00 -17.28
N PHE A 71 1.42 -6.87 -17.08
CA PHE A 71 0.83 -5.55 -17.09
C PHE A 71 1.64 -4.62 -18.00
N GLU A 72 0.99 -3.65 -18.58
CA GLU A 72 1.67 -2.58 -19.29
C GLU A 72 2.48 -1.72 -18.32
N PHE A 73 3.69 -1.34 -18.71
CA PHE A 73 4.48 -0.36 -17.98
C PHE A 73 4.09 1.03 -18.45
N LEU A 74 3.30 1.72 -17.62
CA LEU A 74 2.78 3.03 -17.97
C LEU A 74 3.82 4.14 -17.73
N SER A 75 3.83 5.12 -18.61
CA SER A 75 4.57 6.37 -18.45
C SER A 75 3.63 7.46 -17.92
N GLY A 76 4.10 8.25 -16.99
CA GLY A 76 3.32 9.32 -16.35
C GLY A 76 3.86 9.61 -14.96
N HIS A 77 3.10 10.36 -14.20
CA HIS A 77 3.41 10.66 -12.81
C HIS A 77 2.32 10.06 -11.91
N THR A 78 2.74 9.54 -10.77
CA THR A 78 1.80 9.09 -9.77
C THR A 78 1.23 10.29 -8.99
N LEU A 79 0.05 10.11 -8.42
CA LEU A 79 -0.50 11.12 -7.49
C LEU A 79 0.45 11.35 -6.31
N GLU A 80 1.18 10.32 -5.84
CA GLU A 80 2.18 10.49 -4.79
C GLU A 80 3.30 11.43 -5.22
N GLU A 81 3.82 11.31 -6.45
CA GLU A 81 4.84 12.23 -6.97
C GLU A 81 4.32 13.66 -7.04
N ARG A 82 3.09 13.88 -7.51
CA ARG A 82 2.45 15.20 -7.49
C ARG A 82 2.35 15.78 -6.07
N LEU A 83 1.95 14.97 -5.10
CA LEU A 83 1.88 15.40 -3.69
C LEU A 83 3.27 15.73 -3.12
N GLU A 84 4.32 14.98 -3.52
CA GLU A 84 5.70 15.26 -3.12
C GLU A 84 6.21 16.58 -3.71
N ASP A 85 5.87 16.89 -4.96
CA ASP A 85 6.22 18.17 -5.59
C ASP A 85 5.55 19.34 -4.85
N LEU A 86 4.27 19.23 -4.52
CA LEU A 86 3.55 20.24 -3.74
C LEU A 86 4.15 20.40 -2.33
N ARG A 87 4.53 19.27 -1.69
CA ARG A 87 5.21 19.28 -0.39
C ARG A 87 6.58 19.99 -0.47
N ALA A 88 7.39 19.67 -1.48
CA ALA A 88 8.70 20.28 -1.69
C ALA A 88 8.61 21.79 -1.90
N GLN A 89 7.56 22.24 -2.59
CA GLN A 89 7.25 23.67 -2.82
C GLN A 89 6.55 24.31 -1.62
N LYS A 90 6.22 23.56 -0.57
CA LYS A 90 5.45 24.00 0.61
C LYS A 90 4.05 24.51 0.28
N GLU A 91 3.48 24.08 -0.81
CA GLU A 91 2.13 24.43 -1.26
C GLU A 91 1.05 23.58 -0.55
N TYR A 92 1.04 23.64 0.78
CA TYR A 92 0.19 22.80 1.63
C TYR A 92 -1.33 22.99 1.38
N GLY A 93 -1.75 24.16 0.91
CA GLY A 93 -3.14 24.39 0.49
C GLY A 93 -3.52 23.58 -0.74
N LYS A 94 -2.67 23.59 -1.78
CA LYS A 94 -2.89 22.78 -2.98
C LYS A 94 -2.78 21.29 -2.69
N LEU A 95 -1.92 20.91 -1.73
CA LEU A 95 -1.86 19.51 -1.28
C LEU A 95 -3.20 19.10 -0.64
N ALA A 96 -3.80 19.94 0.20
CA ALA A 96 -5.13 19.69 0.76
C ALA A 96 -6.21 19.55 -0.33
N GLU A 97 -6.17 20.44 -1.35
CA GLU A 97 -7.06 20.37 -2.51
C GLU A 97 -6.90 19.05 -3.27
N ALA A 98 -5.66 18.61 -3.54
CA ALA A 98 -5.38 17.34 -4.20
C ALA A 98 -5.90 16.13 -3.40
N LEU A 99 -5.83 16.17 -2.06
CA LEU A 99 -6.42 15.13 -1.22
C LEU A 99 -7.96 15.12 -1.29
N GLN A 100 -8.60 16.29 -1.42
CA GLN A 100 -10.05 16.38 -1.63
C GLN A 100 -10.45 15.85 -3.02
N GLU A 101 -9.66 16.16 -4.06
CA GLU A 101 -9.85 15.62 -5.42
C GLU A 101 -9.75 14.09 -5.40
N TYR A 102 -8.75 13.54 -4.73
CA TYR A 102 -8.61 12.09 -4.54
C TYR A 102 -9.82 11.47 -3.87
N LYS A 103 -10.29 12.05 -2.75
CA LYS A 103 -11.50 11.57 -2.05
C LYS A 103 -12.70 11.58 -2.98
N LYS A 104 -12.90 12.68 -3.72
CA LYS A 104 -14.00 12.81 -4.67
C LYS A 104 -13.93 11.74 -5.75
N LEU A 105 -12.74 11.52 -6.35
CA LEU A 105 -12.51 10.51 -7.38
C LEU A 105 -12.85 9.10 -6.88
N LEU A 106 -12.39 8.73 -5.67
CA LEU A 106 -12.72 7.44 -5.07
C LEU A 106 -14.22 7.27 -4.89
N LEU A 107 -14.92 8.29 -4.37
CA LEU A 107 -16.37 8.25 -4.20
C LEU A 107 -17.10 8.12 -5.53
N GLU A 108 -16.66 8.81 -6.58
CA GLU A 108 -17.22 8.70 -7.93
C GLU A 108 -17.02 7.29 -8.51
N CYS A 109 -15.85 6.69 -8.30
CA CYS A 109 -15.57 5.31 -8.69
C CYS A 109 -16.50 4.30 -8.03
N LEU A 110 -16.79 4.49 -6.75
CA LEU A 110 -17.59 3.55 -5.96
C LEU A 110 -19.09 3.88 -5.97
N GLN A 111 -19.51 5.03 -6.46
CA GLN A 111 -20.85 5.59 -6.31
C GLN A 111 -22.01 4.61 -6.58
N ARG A 112 -21.86 3.77 -7.62
CA ARG A 112 -22.92 2.82 -8.02
C ARG A 112 -22.98 1.58 -7.15
N GLU A 113 -21.91 1.27 -6.44
CA GLU A 113 -21.74 0.06 -5.63
C GLU A 113 -21.88 0.34 -4.14
N LEU A 114 -21.92 1.63 -3.73
CA LEU A 114 -22.04 1.99 -2.32
C LEU A 114 -23.39 1.56 -1.75
N GLN A 115 -23.33 0.80 -0.68
CA GLN A 115 -24.48 0.32 0.10
C GLN A 115 -24.16 0.41 1.59
N PRO A 116 -25.15 0.30 2.49
CA PRO A 116 -24.89 0.24 3.92
C PRO A 116 -23.85 -0.83 4.26
N PHE A 117 -22.79 -0.41 4.92
CA PHE A 117 -21.72 -1.32 5.37
C PHE A 117 -22.25 -2.26 6.45
N ALA A 118 -21.93 -3.54 6.33
CA ALA A 118 -22.22 -4.56 7.31
C ALA A 118 -20.97 -5.42 7.57
N VAL A 119 -20.71 -5.68 8.85
CA VAL A 119 -19.60 -6.55 9.25
C VAL A 119 -19.92 -8.00 8.83
N SER A 120 -19.12 -8.57 7.94
CA SER A 120 -19.21 -9.95 7.50
C SER A 120 -18.19 -10.85 8.22
N PRO A 121 -18.37 -12.19 8.20
CA PRO A 121 -17.34 -13.10 8.72
C PRO A 121 -15.98 -12.89 8.06
N LYS A 122 -15.93 -12.63 6.74
CA LYS A 122 -14.70 -12.33 6.00
C LYS A 122 -14.07 -11.01 6.44
N PHE A 123 -14.90 -10.00 6.73
CA PHE A 123 -14.40 -8.75 7.31
C PHE A 123 -13.69 -9.01 8.65
N VAL A 124 -14.32 -9.78 9.55
CA VAL A 124 -13.74 -10.10 10.87
C VAL A 124 -12.45 -10.91 10.74
N GLU A 125 -12.39 -11.83 9.79
CA GLU A 125 -11.16 -12.59 9.49
C GLU A 125 -10.00 -11.67 9.08
N MET A 126 -10.26 -10.70 8.22
CA MET A 126 -9.23 -9.83 7.64
C MET A 126 -8.88 -8.63 8.54
N PHE A 127 -9.87 -8.02 9.18
CA PHE A 127 -9.75 -6.73 9.87
C PHE A 127 -10.00 -6.81 11.38
N GLY A 128 -10.32 -7.99 11.90
CA GLY A 128 -10.71 -8.13 13.30
C GLY A 128 -12.09 -7.58 13.62
N THR A 129 -12.37 -7.45 14.90
CA THR A 129 -13.61 -6.84 15.39
C THR A 129 -13.41 -5.34 15.56
N ALA A 130 -14.30 -4.52 15.02
CA ALA A 130 -14.28 -3.07 15.13
C ALA A 130 -15.59 -2.56 15.75
N ASP A 131 -15.49 -1.62 16.69
CA ASP A 131 -16.64 -1.01 17.37
C ASP A 131 -17.01 0.30 16.66
N PHE A 132 -17.72 0.17 15.54
CA PHE A 132 -18.17 1.30 14.75
C PHE A 132 -19.26 2.12 15.48
N LYS A 133 -19.05 3.41 15.62
CA LYS A 133 -19.95 4.32 16.36
C LYS A 133 -21.00 5.01 15.47
N LYS A 134 -20.87 4.89 14.15
CA LYS A 134 -21.82 5.43 13.18
C LYS A 134 -22.07 4.42 12.05
N ALA A 135 -23.08 4.68 11.24
CA ALA A 135 -23.29 3.94 9.99
C ALA A 135 -22.31 4.40 8.92
N TYR A 136 -21.80 3.45 8.15
CA TYR A 136 -20.90 3.68 7.03
C TYR A 136 -21.52 3.18 5.72
N LEU A 137 -20.94 3.61 4.62
CA LEU A 137 -21.15 3.01 3.30
C LEU A 137 -19.90 2.24 2.89
N GLY A 138 -20.09 1.19 2.11
CA GLY A 138 -19.00 0.41 1.54
C GLY A 138 -19.44 -0.27 0.25
N ALA A 139 -18.49 -0.54 -0.65
CA ALA A 139 -18.73 -1.32 -1.85
C ALA A 139 -18.49 -2.82 -1.56
N PRO A 140 -19.15 -3.75 -2.29
CA PRO A 140 -18.95 -5.20 -2.11
C PRO A 140 -17.51 -5.65 -2.43
N VAL A 141 -16.88 -5.02 -3.43
CA VAL A 141 -15.50 -5.26 -3.84
C VAL A 141 -14.68 -4.01 -3.62
N ASN A 142 -13.53 -4.16 -2.99
CA ASN A 142 -12.62 -3.05 -2.72
C ASN A 142 -11.19 -3.38 -3.10
N ASN A 143 -10.55 -2.45 -3.82
CA ASN A 143 -9.11 -2.42 -3.97
C ASN A 143 -8.48 -1.69 -2.77
N LEU A 144 -7.84 -2.43 -1.88
CA LEU A 144 -7.15 -1.84 -0.72
C LEU A 144 -5.85 -1.14 -1.11
N ASP A 145 -5.32 -1.38 -2.32
CA ASP A 145 -4.18 -0.66 -2.88
C ASP A 145 -4.57 0.62 -3.65
N TRP A 146 -5.75 1.16 -3.38
CA TRP A 146 -6.15 2.49 -3.83
C TRP A 146 -5.35 3.57 -3.09
N ILE A 147 -4.04 3.57 -3.29
CA ILE A 147 -3.07 4.48 -2.64
C ILE A 147 -2.41 5.37 -3.68
N PHE A 148 -1.87 6.50 -3.25
CA PHE A 148 -1.37 7.54 -4.15
C PHE A 148 -0.28 7.07 -5.11
N GLY A 149 0.60 6.17 -4.67
CA GLY A 149 1.64 5.58 -5.51
C GLY A 149 1.13 4.64 -6.61
N ASN A 150 -0.15 4.20 -6.51
CA ASN A 150 -0.79 3.31 -7.48
C ASN A 150 -1.79 4.03 -8.40
N LEU A 151 -1.95 5.33 -8.25
CA LEU A 151 -2.77 6.16 -9.13
C LEU A 151 -1.86 6.93 -10.08
N MET A 152 -1.78 6.45 -11.30
CA MET A 152 -1.00 7.08 -12.38
C MET A 152 -1.82 8.15 -13.08
N GLU A 153 -1.31 9.36 -13.15
CA GLU A 153 -1.85 10.45 -13.94
C GLU A 153 -1.19 10.42 -15.32
N THR A 154 -1.97 10.13 -16.34
CA THR A 154 -1.53 10.04 -17.74
C THR A 154 -2.25 11.08 -18.59
N GLU A 155 -1.82 11.26 -19.84
CA GLU A 155 -2.52 12.13 -20.80
C GLU A 155 -3.98 11.69 -21.03
N ASP A 156 -4.25 10.40 -20.86
CA ASP A 156 -5.57 9.79 -21.03
C ASP A 156 -6.43 9.79 -19.74
N GLY A 157 -5.98 10.42 -18.66
CA GLY A 157 -6.66 10.48 -17.37
C GLY A 157 -6.00 9.61 -16.30
N THR A 158 -6.73 9.31 -15.22
CA THR A 158 -6.20 8.51 -14.11
C THR A 158 -6.28 7.02 -14.42
N GLN A 159 -5.20 6.30 -14.13
CA GLN A 159 -5.11 4.86 -14.29
C GLN A 159 -4.56 4.19 -13.03
N ILE A 160 -5.18 3.09 -12.60
CA ILE A 160 -4.71 2.27 -11.49
C ILE A 160 -3.69 1.28 -12.01
N ILE A 161 -2.47 1.30 -11.44
CA ILE A 161 -1.36 0.46 -11.88
C ILE A 161 -1.17 -0.80 -11.04
N ASP A 162 -1.66 -0.82 -9.81
CA ASP A 162 -1.62 -1.99 -8.92
C ASP A 162 -2.96 -2.17 -8.20
N TYR A 163 -3.44 -3.40 -8.20
CA TYR A 163 -4.70 -3.81 -7.60
C TYR A 163 -4.64 -5.26 -7.07
N GLU A 164 -3.44 -5.70 -6.68
CA GLU A 164 -3.26 -7.06 -6.16
C GLU A 164 -4.03 -7.31 -4.85
N TRP A 165 -4.26 -6.26 -4.05
CA TRP A 165 -5.04 -6.33 -2.82
C TRP A 165 -6.51 -5.96 -3.06
N THR A 166 -7.10 -6.55 -4.08
CA THR A 166 -8.54 -6.44 -4.31
C THR A 166 -9.24 -7.66 -3.72
N PHE A 167 -10.32 -7.41 -2.99
CA PHE A 167 -11.08 -8.44 -2.30
C PHE A 167 -12.58 -8.17 -2.39
N ASP A 168 -13.36 -9.26 -2.43
CA ASP A 168 -14.81 -9.28 -2.26
C ASP A 168 -15.16 -9.19 -0.77
N VAL A 169 -14.80 -8.10 -0.15
CA VAL A 169 -15.09 -7.76 1.24
C VAL A 169 -15.51 -6.32 1.33
N GLN A 170 -16.61 -6.08 2.02
CA GLN A 170 -17.07 -4.72 2.27
C GLN A 170 -16.23 -4.09 3.38
N VAL A 171 -15.76 -2.86 3.15
CA VAL A 171 -15.12 -2.02 4.16
C VAL A 171 -15.72 -0.62 4.12
N PRO A 172 -15.70 0.16 5.22
CA PRO A 172 -16.08 1.57 5.18
C PRO A 172 -15.27 2.33 4.12
N VAL A 173 -15.91 3.14 3.28
CA VAL A 173 -15.18 3.94 2.28
C VAL A 173 -14.22 4.92 2.94
N GLU A 174 -14.55 5.39 4.13
CA GLU A 174 -13.68 6.23 4.95
C GLU A 174 -12.38 5.53 5.35
N TYR A 175 -12.42 4.20 5.53
CA TYR A 175 -11.21 3.41 5.77
C TYR A 175 -10.26 3.44 4.56
N LEU A 176 -10.77 3.34 3.33
CA LEU A 176 -9.94 3.43 2.12
C LEU A 176 -9.27 4.81 2.01
N ILE A 177 -10.01 5.89 2.29
CA ILE A 177 -9.49 7.26 2.29
C ILE A 177 -8.43 7.41 3.38
N TRP A 178 -8.75 6.99 4.60
CA TRP A 178 -7.82 7.03 5.73
C TRP A 178 -6.53 6.26 5.43
N ARG A 179 -6.65 5.05 4.88
CA ARG A 179 -5.52 4.18 4.58
C ARG A 179 -4.51 4.84 3.64
N ALA A 180 -4.99 5.37 2.51
CA ALA A 180 -4.14 6.05 1.55
C ALA A 180 -3.42 7.26 2.15
N VAL A 181 -4.17 8.10 2.86
CA VAL A 181 -3.63 9.32 3.50
C VAL A 181 -2.67 8.96 4.62
N SER A 182 -3.01 8.01 5.50
CA SER A 182 -2.16 7.59 6.61
C SER A 182 -0.85 6.97 6.15
N LEU A 183 -0.89 6.14 5.10
CA LEU A 183 0.33 5.59 4.49
C LEU A 183 1.23 6.71 3.94
N TYR A 184 0.65 7.69 3.27
CA TYR A 184 1.39 8.85 2.76
C TYR A 184 1.99 9.69 3.89
N LEU A 185 1.24 9.94 4.96
CA LEU A 185 1.67 10.75 6.09
C LEU A 185 2.68 10.02 7.00
N HIS A 186 2.79 8.69 6.92
CA HIS A 186 3.54 7.87 7.88
C HIS A 186 4.98 8.35 8.08
N SER A 187 5.70 8.62 6.99
CA SER A 187 7.09 9.08 7.00
C SER A 187 7.27 10.60 6.95
N ARG A 188 6.16 11.38 6.98
CA ARG A 188 6.13 12.83 6.75
C ARG A 188 5.57 13.55 7.98
N SER A 189 6.40 13.64 9.04
CA SER A 189 5.98 14.16 10.36
C SER A 189 5.46 15.60 10.31
N GLU A 190 5.98 16.44 9.41
CA GLU A 190 5.54 17.82 9.22
C GLU A 190 4.10 17.93 8.70
N LEU A 191 3.67 16.94 7.88
CA LEU A 191 2.31 16.91 7.34
C LEU A 191 1.28 16.38 8.35
N LYS A 192 1.71 15.55 9.29
CA LYS A 192 0.79 14.98 10.31
C LYS A 192 0.10 16.06 11.13
N GLN A 193 0.75 17.21 11.33
CA GLN A 193 0.22 18.34 12.11
C GLN A 193 -0.78 19.20 11.33
N MET A 194 -0.90 19.00 10.01
CA MET A 194 -1.77 19.81 9.15
C MET A 194 -3.26 19.43 9.22
N GLY A 195 -3.58 18.33 9.91
CA GLY A 195 -4.97 17.90 10.14
C GLY A 195 -5.70 17.49 8.86
N TYR A 196 -5.01 16.93 7.86
CA TYR A 196 -5.62 16.53 6.59
C TYR A 196 -6.72 15.49 6.74
N LEU A 197 -6.56 14.53 7.66
CA LEU A 197 -7.61 13.54 7.92
C LEU A 197 -8.89 14.17 8.43
N ALA A 198 -8.79 15.12 9.36
CA ALA A 198 -9.94 15.88 9.84
C ALA A 198 -10.59 16.73 8.72
N GLN A 199 -9.80 17.33 7.84
CA GLN A 199 -10.29 18.05 6.66
C GLN A 199 -11.02 17.14 5.67
N LEU A 200 -10.66 15.86 5.62
CA LEU A 200 -11.35 14.83 4.84
C LEU A 200 -12.57 14.24 5.56
N GLY A 201 -12.88 14.72 6.77
CA GLY A 201 -14.04 14.30 7.56
C GLY A 201 -13.83 13.02 8.36
N ILE A 202 -12.59 12.65 8.62
CA ILE A 202 -12.22 11.50 9.46
C ILE A 202 -11.88 12.02 10.86
N SER A 203 -12.59 11.55 11.85
CA SER A 203 -12.40 11.93 13.26
C SER A 203 -11.28 11.13 13.91
N THR A 204 -10.76 11.63 15.02
CA THR A 204 -9.71 10.92 15.80
C THR A 204 -10.21 9.58 16.36
N GLU A 205 -11.50 9.44 16.62
CA GLU A 205 -12.09 8.16 17.02
C GLU A 205 -12.09 7.17 15.87
N GLU A 206 -12.41 7.61 14.65
CA GLU A 206 -12.34 6.78 13.46
C GLU A 206 -10.89 6.39 13.12
N GLU A 207 -9.96 7.32 13.26
CA GLU A 207 -8.53 7.01 13.06
C GLU A 207 -8.09 5.81 13.89
N LYS A 208 -8.45 5.76 15.18
CA LYS A 208 -8.11 4.64 16.07
C LYS A 208 -8.71 3.31 15.60
N ILE A 209 -9.99 3.34 15.19
CA ILE A 209 -10.66 2.14 14.67
C ILE A 209 -9.96 1.66 13.40
N PHE A 210 -9.63 2.57 12.50
CA PHE A 210 -8.98 2.24 11.24
C PHE A 210 -7.52 1.79 11.42
N GLU A 211 -6.80 2.32 12.41
CA GLU A 211 -5.47 1.83 12.81
C GLU A 211 -5.53 0.39 13.31
N GLU A 212 -6.53 0.03 14.12
CA GLU A 212 -6.72 -1.34 14.58
C GLU A 212 -7.08 -2.27 13.42
N MET A 213 -7.98 -1.85 12.52
CA MET A 213 -8.31 -2.59 11.29
C MET A 213 -7.07 -2.84 10.42
N GLU A 214 -6.26 -1.80 10.17
CA GLU A 214 -5.03 -1.92 9.38
C GLU A 214 -4.03 -2.86 10.05
N HIS A 215 -3.87 -2.78 11.37
CA HIS A 215 -3.00 -3.68 12.10
C HIS A 215 -3.42 -5.16 11.94
N HIS A 216 -4.72 -5.45 12.08
CA HIS A 216 -5.25 -6.79 11.85
C HIS A 216 -5.06 -7.26 10.40
N PHE A 217 -5.33 -6.37 9.44
CA PHE A 217 -5.13 -6.67 8.03
C PHE A 217 -3.66 -7.00 7.70
N GLN A 218 -2.72 -6.23 8.25
CA GLN A 218 -1.30 -6.52 8.07
C GLN A 218 -0.92 -7.88 8.69
N LEU A 219 -1.43 -8.22 9.89
CA LEU A 219 -1.20 -9.53 10.51
C LEU A 219 -1.80 -10.68 9.68
N TRP A 220 -2.99 -10.47 9.12
CA TRP A 220 -3.64 -11.44 8.23
C TRP A 220 -2.81 -11.68 6.96
N LEU A 221 -2.32 -10.61 6.32
CA LEU A 221 -1.42 -10.71 5.15
C LEU A 221 -0.12 -11.46 5.46
N LEU A 222 0.34 -11.43 6.69
CA LEU A 222 1.53 -12.14 7.17
C LEU A 222 1.23 -13.59 7.58
N GLY A 223 -0.02 -14.05 7.49
CA GLY A 223 -0.43 -15.39 7.92
C GLY A 223 -0.38 -15.60 9.43
N GLY A 224 -0.56 -14.54 10.21
CA GLY A 224 -0.50 -14.56 11.67
C GLY A 224 0.91 -14.76 12.25
N THR A 225 1.94 -14.86 11.42
CA THR A 225 3.33 -14.93 11.86
C THR A 225 3.89 -13.54 12.02
N VAL A 226 4.31 -13.21 13.24
CA VAL A 226 5.08 -11.98 13.47
C VAL A 226 6.44 -12.19 12.81
N THR A 227 6.66 -11.60 11.64
CA THR A 227 7.97 -11.65 10.99
C THR A 227 9.01 -10.91 11.84
N ILE A 228 10.29 -11.29 11.70
CA ILE A 228 11.40 -10.58 12.37
C ILE A 228 11.34 -9.08 12.03
N GLY A 229 10.93 -8.71 10.80
CA GLY A 229 10.73 -7.31 10.39
C GLY A 229 9.60 -6.62 11.15
N ALA A 230 8.45 -7.28 11.37
CA ALA A 230 7.35 -6.75 12.16
C ALA A 230 7.71 -6.68 13.66
N GLN A 231 8.44 -7.67 14.19
CA GLN A 231 9.03 -7.61 15.52
C GLN A 231 10.03 -6.46 15.65
N TYR A 232 10.84 -6.24 14.61
CA TYR A 232 11.78 -5.12 14.56
C TYR A 232 11.07 -3.77 14.54
N LEU A 233 9.99 -3.62 13.78
CA LEU A 233 9.15 -2.41 13.78
C LEU A 233 8.43 -2.20 15.11
N HIS A 234 7.98 -3.26 15.76
CA HIS A 234 7.33 -3.19 17.07
C HIS A 234 8.33 -2.89 18.21
N THR A 235 9.55 -3.37 18.10
CA THR A 235 10.66 -3.08 19.04
C THR A 235 11.39 -1.79 18.69
N ALA A 236 11.44 -1.37 17.43
CA ALA A 236 12.09 -0.14 16.95
C ALA A 236 11.29 1.14 17.24
N GLY A 237 10.12 1.05 17.90
CA GLY A 237 9.53 2.19 18.62
C GLY A 237 10.48 2.80 19.65
N ARG A 238 11.61 2.12 19.92
CA ARG A 238 12.80 2.65 20.60
C ARG A 238 13.96 2.66 19.61
N THR A 239 13.94 3.56 18.64
CA THR A 239 15.14 3.88 17.87
C THR A 239 16.15 4.50 18.81
N TRP A 240 17.06 3.68 19.31
CA TRP A 240 18.28 4.20 19.92
C TRP A 240 19.03 4.91 18.77
N LYS A 241 19.26 6.21 18.92
CA LYS A 241 20.15 6.90 17.98
C LYS A 241 21.47 6.15 17.98
N LEU A 242 22.05 5.92 16.81
CA LEU A 242 23.34 5.23 16.64
C LEU A 242 24.39 5.77 17.64
N GLU A 243 24.38 7.07 17.91
CA GLU A 243 25.20 7.74 18.92
C GLU A 243 24.98 7.22 20.36
N GLN A 244 23.78 6.74 20.69
CA GLN A 244 23.49 6.17 22.02
C GLN A 244 23.90 4.70 22.11
N LEU A 245 23.81 3.95 21.02
CA LEU A 245 24.33 2.59 20.92
C LEU A 245 25.88 2.60 21.00
N LEU A 246 26.52 3.51 20.26
CA LEU A 246 27.98 3.64 20.23
C LEU A 246 28.60 4.17 21.54
N LYS A 247 27.83 4.83 22.41
CA LYS A 247 28.31 5.26 23.73
C LYS A 247 28.63 4.11 24.68
N ASN A 248 28.00 2.97 24.50
CA ASN A 248 28.15 1.80 25.37
C ASN A 248 29.06 0.72 24.78
N VAL A 249 29.54 0.88 23.54
CA VAL A 249 30.46 -0.07 22.87
C VAL A 249 31.88 0.49 22.92
N LYS A 250 32.81 -0.27 23.45
CA LYS A 250 34.23 0.09 23.37
C LYS A 250 34.68 0.05 21.92
N LYS A 251 35.48 1.04 21.47
CA LYS A 251 35.91 1.18 20.07
C LYS A 251 36.64 -0.06 19.50
N ASP A 252 37.28 -0.81 20.38
CA ASP A 252 38.00 -2.05 20.08
C ASP A 252 37.09 -3.29 19.89
N GLN A 253 35.80 -3.15 20.15
CA GLN A 253 34.77 -4.21 19.98
C GLN A 253 33.92 -4.00 18.72
N ILE A 254 34.22 -2.98 17.90
CA ILE A 254 33.50 -2.73 16.66
C ILE A 254 34.27 -3.36 15.51
N GLN A 255 33.78 -4.47 14.97
CA GLN A 255 34.22 -4.98 13.66
C GLN A 255 33.25 -4.50 12.58
N VAL A 256 33.78 -3.77 11.61
CA VAL A 256 33.00 -3.34 10.44
C VAL A 256 33.30 -4.29 9.30
N TYR A 257 32.30 -5.07 8.90
CA TYR A 257 32.41 -5.90 7.69
C TYR A 257 31.84 -5.11 6.51
N THR A 258 32.68 -4.83 5.54
CA THR A 258 32.23 -4.36 4.22
C THR A 258 32.12 -5.59 3.32
N ASP A 259 30.91 -5.96 2.94
CA ASP A 259 30.71 -6.99 1.92
C ASP A 259 31.09 -6.40 0.56
N CYS A 260 32.26 -6.84 0.04
CA CYS A 260 32.76 -6.47 -1.27
C CYS A 260 32.21 -7.37 -2.38
N GLY A 261 31.01 -7.89 -2.26
CA GLY A 261 30.32 -8.63 -3.32
C GLY A 261 30.13 -7.74 -4.55
N GLN A 262 30.72 -8.12 -5.67
CA GLN A 262 30.55 -7.44 -6.96
C GLN A 262 29.05 -7.45 -7.32
N GLY A 263 28.39 -6.29 -7.29
CA GLY A 263 27.06 -6.13 -7.87
C GLY A 263 26.01 -5.38 -7.06
N PHE A 264 26.34 -4.74 -5.94
CA PHE A 264 25.40 -3.87 -5.24
C PHE A 264 25.81 -2.40 -5.34
N SER A 265 24.99 -1.61 -6.03
CA SER A 265 25.05 -0.15 -6.02
C SER A 265 24.67 0.38 -4.64
N GLU A 266 25.54 1.17 -4.06
CA GLU A 266 25.36 2.26 -3.10
C GLU A 266 24.29 2.16 -1.98
N ASN A 267 24.16 1.02 -1.30
CA ASN A 267 23.56 1.01 0.04
C ASN A 267 24.48 0.19 0.95
N ASN A 268 25.35 0.88 1.67
CA ASN A 268 26.18 0.30 2.71
C ASN A 268 25.30 -0.19 3.87
N SER A 269 25.04 -1.50 3.92
CA SER A 269 24.48 -2.15 5.10
C SER A 269 25.60 -2.43 6.09
N PHE A 270 25.51 -1.87 7.29
CA PHE A 270 26.45 -2.17 8.38
C PHE A 270 25.83 -3.21 9.29
N TRP A 271 26.55 -4.29 9.54
CA TRP A 271 26.23 -5.27 10.59
C TRP A 271 27.18 -5.06 11.75
N ILE A 272 26.65 -5.03 12.97
CA ILE A 272 27.45 -4.99 14.19
C ILE A 272 27.17 -6.31 14.94
N GLU A 273 28.18 -7.16 15.03
CA GLU A 273 28.15 -8.29 15.95
C GLU A 273 28.70 -7.84 17.31
N THR A 274 27.96 -8.11 18.37
CA THR A 274 28.40 -7.97 19.76
C THR A 274 28.55 -9.36 20.37
N GLU A 275 29.75 -9.71 20.83
CA GLU A 275 29.97 -10.86 21.69
C GLU A 275 29.36 -10.67 23.09
#